data_5f0053a503b3e46cf34cd406ee11e97a
#
_entry.id   5f0053a503b3e46cf34cd406ee11e97a
#
_cell.length_a   1.000
_cell.length_b   1.000
_cell.length_c   1.000
_cell.angle_alpha   90.00
_cell.angle_beta   90.00
_cell.angle_gamma   90.00
#
_symmetry.space_group_name_H-M   'P 1'
#
loop_
_entity.id
_entity.type
_entity.pdbx_description
1 polymer ?
#
loop_
_entity_poly.entity_id
_entity_poly.type
_entity_poly.pdbx_seq_one_letter_code
_entity_poly.pdbx_strand_id
1 'polypeptide(L)'
;MTKDDIIKAAFKAWGRELYRTTSLTEIALELGVSKAALYRHFKDKDALLEAMYPIFFDDCAAFIKKGCEKAANTASRQEVYVILMRTIAEYYIRNKETFIFSLVRVFSNLDRQNLAGEFWERGINFEHLIREKAEEASYPSKMQLIIATTVLGVAIFYRDSHKTCEEIPDEALQKILAEIEERIGKGLRLDAAKINAMDFEAMERQAAEIIYEDTEDNALLRAVAEAVAEAGPWNASMEMVAKRSGLSKSGLYAHFKNKQDMLDQLFITEFSRIVKFAKAQIETTEIHEAQLYLAIMSIVYYLRSRPEIFIAIDWIKTRRLELGEGISALIFRNIADIKLGAVQKLDPHMLLEFAHWILFMIVNTLAWWPPKPEAALADQNIEWAKNIKEIPNESFRLLFRFIALGLEGLN
;
A
#
# COMPACT_ATOMS: atom_id res chain seq x y z
N MET A 1 15.61 -33.23 -4.23
CA MET A 1 14.80 -32.07 -3.80
C MET A 1 15.53 -31.39 -2.66
N THR A 2 15.93 -30.18 -2.90
CA THR A 2 16.63 -29.33 -1.93
C THR A 2 15.64 -28.39 -1.24
N LYS A 3 16.08 -27.70 -0.18
CA LYS A 3 15.27 -26.61 0.42
C LYS A 3 14.96 -25.52 -0.62
N ASP A 4 15.92 -25.21 -1.48
CA ASP A 4 15.78 -24.18 -2.52
C ASP A 4 14.72 -24.55 -3.56
N ASP A 5 14.63 -25.84 -3.95
CA ASP A 5 13.57 -26.31 -4.86
C ASP A 5 12.17 -26.05 -4.26
N ILE A 6 12.04 -26.32 -2.94
CA ILE A 6 10.78 -26.11 -2.21
C ILE A 6 10.44 -24.60 -2.16
N ILE A 7 11.43 -23.77 -1.87
CA ILE A 7 11.20 -22.31 -1.77
C ILE A 7 10.82 -21.71 -3.12
N LYS A 8 11.49 -22.12 -4.22
CA LYS A 8 11.11 -21.69 -5.58
C LYS A 8 9.67 -22.08 -5.92
N ALA A 9 9.28 -23.32 -5.61
CA ALA A 9 7.91 -23.75 -5.81
C ALA A 9 6.92 -23.02 -4.92
N ALA A 10 7.30 -22.66 -3.70
CA ALA A 10 6.48 -21.87 -2.80
C ALA A 10 6.23 -20.45 -3.36
N PHE A 11 7.25 -19.77 -3.88
CA PHE A 11 7.06 -18.49 -4.57
C PHE A 11 6.06 -18.62 -5.72
N LYS A 12 6.21 -19.65 -6.56
CA LYS A 12 5.35 -19.90 -7.72
C LYS A 12 3.90 -20.23 -7.31
N ALA A 13 3.70 -21.16 -6.38
CA ALA A 13 2.38 -21.56 -5.91
C ALA A 13 1.66 -20.41 -5.20
N TRP A 14 2.33 -19.73 -4.29
CA TRP A 14 1.76 -18.60 -3.55
C TRP A 14 1.57 -17.36 -4.40
N GLY A 15 2.42 -17.13 -5.39
CA GLY A 15 2.27 -16.03 -6.34
C GLY A 15 1.02 -16.15 -7.22
N ARG A 16 0.54 -17.37 -7.49
CA ARG A 16 -0.72 -17.59 -8.22
C ARG A 16 -1.96 -17.29 -7.39
N GLU A 17 -1.95 -17.65 -6.10
CA GLU A 17 -3.12 -17.58 -5.22
C GLU A 17 -3.00 -16.48 -4.14
N LEU A 18 -2.15 -15.50 -4.35
CA LEU A 18 -1.94 -14.35 -3.47
C LEU A 18 -1.73 -14.74 -1.99
N TYR A 19 -1.05 -15.86 -1.74
CA TYR A 19 -0.75 -16.38 -0.39
C TYR A 19 -1.97 -16.77 0.46
N ARG A 20 -3.16 -16.71 -0.09
CA ARG A 20 -4.41 -16.79 0.66
C ARG A 20 -4.73 -18.16 1.21
N THR A 21 -4.68 -19.14 0.35
CA THR A 21 -5.18 -20.50 0.61
C THR A 21 -4.12 -21.57 0.50
N THR A 22 -2.99 -21.26 -0.18
CA THR A 22 -1.98 -22.27 -0.50
C THR A 22 -1.43 -22.93 0.77
N SER A 23 -1.69 -24.22 0.87
CA SER A 23 -1.20 -25.07 1.94
C SER A 23 0.13 -25.72 1.57
N LEU A 24 0.87 -26.24 2.55
CA LEU A 24 2.05 -27.07 2.26
C LEU A 24 1.69 -28.29 1.37
N THR A 25 0.43 -28.74 1.38
CA THR A 25 -0.05 -29.82 0.54
C THR A 25 -0.07 -29.41 -0.92
N GLU A 26 -0.51 -28.20 -1.24
CA GLU A 26 -0.53 -27.68 -2.63
C GLU A 26 0.88 -27.43 -3.15
N ILE A 27 1.79 -26.94 -2.29
CA ILE A 27 3.21 -26.80 -2.65
C ILE A 27 3.82 -28.19 -2.95
N ALA A 28 3.50 -29.21 -2.13
CA ALA A 28 3.95 -30.58 -2.38
C ALA A 28 3.41 -31.12 -3.73
N LEU A 29 2.16 -30.79 -4.06
CA LEU A 29 1.53 -31.17 -5.32
C LEU A 29 2.22 -30.48 -6.52
N GLU A 30 2.50 -29.20 -6.43
CA GLU A 30 3.23 -28.42 -7.46
C GLU A 30 4.62 -29.03 -7.73
N LEU A 31 5.28 -29.50 -6.67
CA LEU A 31 6.58 -30.18 -6.77
C LEU A 31 6.52 -31.64 -7.21
N GLY A 32 5.33 -32.23 -7.27
CA GLY A 32 5.17 -33.66 -7.53
C GLY A 32 5.73 -34.55 -6.42
N VAL A 33 5.73 -34.07 -5.15
CA VAL A 33 6.26 -34.81 -4.00
C VAL A 33 5.19 -35.08 -2.95
N SER A 34 5.47 -36.03 -2.05
CA SER A 34 4.58 -36.30 -0.92
C SER A 34 4.65 -35.17 0.12
N LYS A 35 3.52 -34.91 0.80
CA LYS A 35 3.46 -34.00 1.93
C LYS A 35 4.52 -34.32 3.00
N ALA A 36 4.75 -35.61 3.27
CA ALA A 36 5.76 -36.05 4.22
C ALA A 36 7.20 -35.68 3.80
N ALA A 37 7.47 -35.64 2.50
CA ALA A 37 8.77 -35.20 2.00
C ALA A 37 9.01 -33.71 2.29
N LEU A 38 7.96 -32.89 2.18
CA LEU A 38 8.02 -31.45 2.45
C LEU A 38 8.20 -31.16 3.94
N TYR A 39 7.46 -31.88 4.81
CA TYR A 39 7.58 -31.73 6.27
C TYR A 39 8.96 -32.16 6.83
N ARG A 40 9.76 -32.91 6.10
CA ARG A 40 11.16 -33.18 6.49
C ARG A 40 12.06 -31.94 6.39
N HIS A 41 11.69 -30.97 5.56
CA HIS A 41 12.44 -29.74 5.35
C HIS A 41 11.90 -28.55 6.16
N PHE A 42 10.56 -28.46 6.31
CA PHE A 42 9.88 -27.39 7.00
C PHE A 42 8.79 -27.93 7.92
N LYS A 43 8.88 -27.59 9.20
CA LYS A 43 7.92 -28.08 10.23
C LYS A 43 6.48 -27.62 9.97
N ASP A 44 6.30 -26.41 9.41
CA ASP A 44 5.02 -25.77 9.14
C ASP A 44 5.17 -24.72 8.01
N LYS A 45 4.05 -24.08 7.67
CA LYS A 45 3.98 -23.03 6.66
C LYS A 45 4.79 -21.81 7.07
N ASP A 46 4.79 -21.45 8.35
CA ASP A 46 5.51 -20.27 8.84
C ASP A 46 7.03 -20.45 8.73
N ALA A 47 7.54 -21.65 9.07
CA ALA A 47 8.94 -21.98 8.87
C ALA A 47 9.40 -21.90 7.39
N LEU A 48 8.51 -22.22 6.45
CA LEU A 48 8.79 -22.04 5.03
C LEU A 48 8.78 -20.56 4.65
N LEU A 49 7.80 -19.79 5.14
CA LEU A 49 7.72 -18.35 4.91
C LEU A 49 8.97 -17.64 5.43
N GLU A 50 9.40 -17.94 6.66
CA GLU A 50 10.63 -17.38 7.23
C GLU A 50 11.88 -17.68 6.38
N ALA A 51 11.95 -18.87 5.78
CA ALA A 51 13.04 -19.23 4.89
C ALA A 51 12.99 -18.53 3.51
N MET A 52 11.83 -17.97 3.12
CA MET A 52 11.68 -17.23 1.85
C MET A 52 12.23 -15.81 1.93
N TYR A 53 12.18 -15.16 3.11
CA TYR A 53 12.63 -13.77 3.28
C TYR A 53 14.09 -13.56 2.86
N PRO A 54 15.08 -14.28 3.41
CA PRO A 54 16.47 -14.06 3.01
C PRO A 54 16.69 -14.30 1.51
N ILE A 55 16.05 -15.30 0.92
CA ILE A 55 16.17 -15.57 -0.52
C ILE A 55 15.59 -14.45 -1.35
N PHE A 56 14.43 -13.90 -0.95
CA PHE A 56 13.86 -12.73 -1.59
C PHE A 56 14.82 -11.53 -1.53
N PHE A 57 15.36 -11.23 -0.34
CA PHE A 57 16.25 -10.08 -0.18
C PHE A 57 17.59 -10.27 -0.89
N ASP A 58 18.16 -11.49 -0.89
CA ASP A 58 19.39 -11.80 -1.60
C ASP A 58 19.24 -11.63 -3.11
N ASP A 59 18.15 -12.15 -3.69
CA ASP A 59 17.85 -12.05 -5.12
C ASP A 59 17.54 -10.59 -5.52
N CYS A 60 16.70 -9.91 -4.76
CA CYS A 60 16.38 -8.51 -5.00
C CYS A 60 17.63 -7.62 -4.89
N ALA A 61 18.44 -7.78 -3.85
CA ALA A 61 19.66 -7.02 -3.66
C ALA A 61 20.68 -7.27 -4.78
N ALA A 62 20.86 -8.53 -5.19
CA ALA A 62 21.76 -8.89 -6.30
C ALA A 62 21.34 -8.20 -7.62
N PHE A 63 20.02 -8.13 -7.88
CA PHE A 63 19.50 -7.47 -9.07
C PHE A 63 19.69 -5.95 -9.02
N ILE A 64 19.28 -5.30 -7.92
CA ILE A 64 19.32 -3.84 -7.82
C ILE A 64 20.72 -3.28 -7.61
N LYS A 65 21.70 -4.08 -7.21
CA LYS A 65 23.08 -3.65 -6.99
C LYS A 65 23.69 -2.95 -8.22
N LYS A 66 23.43 -3.46 -9.42
CA LYS A 66 23.87 -2.83 -10.67
C LYS A 66 23.28 -1.43 -10.86
N GLY A 67 22.01 -1.25 -10.50
CA GLY A 67 21.36 0.05 -10.49
C GLY A 67 21.95 0.99 -9.45
N CYS A 68 22.24 0.47 -8.25
CA CYS A 68 22.88 1.24 -7.19
C CYS A 68 24.30 1.70 -7.58
N GLU A 69 25.08 0.85 -8.22
CA GLU A 69 26.41 1.21 -8.74
C GLU A 69 26.32 2.31 -9.81
N LYS A 70 25.34 2.23 -10.71
CA LYS A 70 25.07 3.29 -11.70
C LYS A 70 24.63 4.59 -11.02
N ALA A 71 23.72 4.51 -10.04
CA ALA A 71 23.25 5.67 -9.29
C ALA A 71 24.37 6.36 -8.50
N ALA A 72 25.30 5.61 -7.92
CA ALA A 72 26.44 6.14 -7.18
C ALA A 72 27.38 6.98 -8.06
N ASN A 73 27.41 6.73 -9.36
CA ASN A 73 28.27 7.43 -10.33
C ASN A 73 27.60 8.66 -10.97
N THR A 74 26.35 8.98 -10.63
CA THR A 74 25.67 10.18 -11.15
C THR A 74 25.75 11.35 -10.18
N ALA A 75 25.85 12.57 -10.72
CA ALA A 75 25.87 13.81 -9.92
C ALA A 75 24.45 14.32 -9.58
N SER A 76 23.47 13.95 -10.40
CA SER A 76 22.11 14.43 -10.27
C SER A 76 21.30 13.56 -9.29
N ARG A 77 20.79 14.17 -8.22
CA ARG A 77 19.90 13.51 -7.26
C ARG A 77 18.62 12.97 -7.92
N GLN A 78 18.05 13.74 -8.85
CA GLN A 78 16.86 13.30 -9.60
C GLN A 78 17.18 12.08 -10.46
N GLU A 79 18.33 12.05 -11.10
CA GLU A 79 18.77 10.90 -11.88
C GLU A 79 19.00 9.66 -11.03
N VAL A 80 19.51 9.82 -9.80
CA VAL A 80 19.59 8.71 -8.82
C VAL A 80 18.22 8.10 -8.59
N TYR A 81 17.20 8.91 -8.32
CA TYR A 81 15.84 8.42 -8.10
C TYR A 81 15.28 7.68 -9.32
N VAL A 82 15.49 8.21 -10.52
CA VAL A 82 15.05 7.58 -11.76
C VAL A 82 15.74 6.24 -11.99
N ILE A 83 17.04 6.16 -11.78
CA ILE A 83 17.80 4.91 -11.93
C ILE A 83 17.30 3.84 -10.94
N LEU A 84 17.14 4.20 -9.66
CA LEU A 84 16.67 3.27 -8.64
C LEU A 84 15.23 2.81 -8.92
N MET A 85 14.33 3.74 -9.26
CA MET A 85 12.96 3.45 -9.66
C MET A 85 12.91 2.46 -10.83
N ARG A 86 13.62 2.75 -11.93
CA ARG A 86 13.64 1.87 -13.11
C ARG A 86 14.17 0.49 -12.77
N THR A 87 15.22 0.41 -11.94
CA THR A 87 15.81 -0.86 -11.54
C THR A 87 14.85 -1.69 -10.68
N ILE A 88 14.18 -1.07 -9.71
CA ILE A 88 13.19 -1.74 -8.85
C ILE A 88 11.96 -2.16 -9.66
N ALA A 89 11.46 -1.29 -10.54
CA ALA A 89 10.34 -1.61 -11.41
C ALA A 89 10.66 -2.77 -12.35
N GLU A 90 11.84 -2.76 -12.99
CA GLU A 90 12.29 -3.84 -13.86
C GLU A 90 12.37 -5.17 -13.11
N TYR A 91 12.98 -5.18 -11.91
CA TYR A 91 13.05 -6.38 -11.09
C TYR A 91 11.66 -6.97 -10.86
N TYR A 92 10.71 -6.17 -10.42
CA TYR A 92 9.35 -6.63 -10.14
C TYR A 92 8.55 -7.00 -11.39
N ILE A 93 8.71 -6.26 -12.49
CA ILE A 93 8.03 -6.59 -13.76
C ILE A 93 8.51 -7.94 -14.31
N ARG A 94 9.80 -8.27 -14.13
CA ARG A 94 10.35 -9.56 -14.58
C ARG A 94 10.07 -10.71 -13.62
N ASN A 95 9.74 -10.43 -12.36
CA ASN A 95 9.61 -11.43 -11.30
C ASN A 95 8.26 -11.29 -10.57
N LYS A 96 7.16 -11.71 -11.22
CA LYS A 96 5.78 -11.58 -10.72
C LYS A 96 5.60 -12.21 -9.35
N GLU A 97 6.12 -13.40 -9.14
CA GLU A 97 5.96 -14.15 -7.90
C GLU A 97 6.63 -13.44 -6.71
N THR A 98 7.84 -12.91 -6.93
CA THR A 98 8.54 -12.13 -5.90
C THR A 98 7.90 -10.77 -5.68
N PHE A 99 7.32 -10.16 -6.72
CA PHE A 99 6.51 -8.95 -6.57
C PHE A 99 5.29 -9.20 -5.67
N ILE A 100 4.53 -10.26 -5.92
CA ILE A 100 3.39 -10.63 -5.08
C ILE A 100 3.82 -10.95 -3.65
N PHE A 101 4.95 -11.67 -3.47
CA PHE A 101 5.52 -11.91 -2.16
C PHE A 101 5.82 -10.60 -1.42
N SER A 102 6.47 -9.65 -2.09
CA SER A 102 6.79 -8.36 -1.49
C SER A 102 5.54 -7.58 -1.08
N LEU A 103 4.50 -7.53 -1.93
CA LEU A 103 3.25 -6.87 -1.62
C LEU A 103 2.55 -7.46 -0.40
N VAL A 104 2.44 -8.80 -0.36
CA VAL A 104 1.63 -9.48 0.64
C VAL A 104 2.38 -9.69 1.96
N ARG A 105 3.70 -9.84 1.91
CA ARG A 105 4.50 -10.20 3.09
C ARG A 105 5.46 -9.11 3.51
N VAL A 106 6.23 -8.53 2.60
CA VAL A 106 7.25 -7.53 2.94
C VAL A 106 6.62 -6.17 3.23
N PHE A 107 5.70 -5.70 2.37
CA PHE A 107 5.05 -4.39 2.53
C PHE A 107 3.79 -4.41 3.42
N SER A 108 3.27 -5.58 3.80
CA SER A 108 2.09 -5.71 4.66
C SER A 108 2.40 -6.06 6.10
N ASN A 109 3.58 -6.59 6.40
CA ASN A 109 3.97 -6.95 7.76
C ASN A 109 4.53 -5.75 8.53
N LEU A 110 4.30 -5.79 9.85
CA LEU A 110 4.79 -4.78 10.80
C LEU A 110 6.33 -4.74 10.92
N ASP A 111 7.03 -5.78 10.42
CA ASP A 111 8.50 -5.85 10.34
C ASP A 111 9.15 -4.93 9.29
N ARG A 112 8.37 -4.01 8.72
CA ARG A 112 8.85 -3.00 7.75
C ARG A 112 9.99 -2.13 8.27
N GLN A 113 10.16 -2.10 9.58
CA GLN A 113 11.18 -1.29 10.24
C GLN A 113 12.60 -1.70 9.90
N ASN A 114 12.80 -2.97 9.49
CA ASN A 114 14.12 -3.47 9.14
C ASN A 114 14.37 -3.57 7.63
N LEU A 115 13.46 -3.10 6.78
CA LEU A 115 13.64 -3.18 5.32
C LEU A 115 14.97 -2.54 4.85
N ALA A 116 15.29 -1.37 5.39
CA ALA A 116 16.55 -0.69 5.10
C ALA A 116 17.74 -1.50 5.64
N GLY A 117 17.61 -2.11 6.82
CA GLY A 117 18.60 -2.98 7.43
C GLY A 117 18.90 -4.23 6.59
N GLU A 118 17.86 -4.88 6.07
CA GLU A 118 18.00 -6.04 5.18
C GLU A 118 18.83 -5.72 3.93
N PHE A 119 18.61 -4.56 3.33
CA PHE A 119 19.43 -4.10 2.19
C PHE A 119 20.82 -3.64 2.61
N TRP A 120 20.95 -3.01 3.79
CA TRP A 120 22.24 -2.61 4.33
C TRP A 120 23.17 -3.82 4.56
N GLU A 121 22.66 -4.88 5.17
CA GLU A 121 23.40 -6.14 5.38
C GLU A 121 23.92 -6.75 4.08
N ARG A 122 23.23 -6.46 2.96
CA ARG A 122 23.61 -6.89 1.60
C ARG A 122 24.46 -5.87 0.85
N GLY A 123 24.96 -4.85 1.55
CA GLY A 123 25.85 -3.84 1.01
C GLY A 123 25.16 -2.73 0.20
N ILE A 124 23.86 -2.55 0.36
CA ILE A 124 23.10 -1.48 -0.28
C ILE A 124 22.69 -0.45 0.76
N ASN A 125 23.27 0.74 0.67
CA ASN A 125 22.93 1.89 1.50
C ASN A 125 22.16 2.92 0.69
N PHE A 126 20.84 2.89 0.78
CA PHE A 126 19.99 3.83 0.07
C PHE A 126 20.19 5.28 0.53
N GLU A 127 20.40 5.53 1.83
CA GLU A 127 20.64 6.87 2.36
C GLU A 127 21.90 7.51 1.75
N HIS A 128 22.96 6.72 1.65
CA HIS A 128 24.20 7.17 1.00
C HIS A 128 23.99 7.46 -0.50
N LEU A 129 23.23 6.62 -1.19
CA LEU A 129 22.95 6.79 -2.62
C LEU A 129 22.14 8.06 -2.90
N ILE A 130 21.09 8.32 -2.11
CA ILE A 130 20.26 9.52 -2.28
C ILE A 130 20.87 10.76 -1.66
N ARG A 131 22.03 10.62 -0.98
CA ARG A 131 22.76 11.72 -0.33
C ARG A 131 21.89 12.56 0.62
N GLU A 132 20.92 11.94 1.24
CA GLU A 132 20.17 12.53 2.34
C GLU A 132 20.92 12.28 3.65
N LYS A 133 21.18 13.35 4.41
CA LYS A 133 21.63 13.20 5.78
C LYS A 133 20.43 12.79 6.64
N ALA A 134 20.66 11.93 7.63
CA ALA A 134 19.62 11.51 8.56
C ALA A 134 18.92 12.70 9.26
N GLU A 135 19.65 13.80 9.48
CA GLU A 135 19.15 15.05 10.08
C GLU A 135 18.26 15.87 9.13
N GLU A 136 18.37 15.65 7.81
CA GLU A 136 17.57 16.30 6.77
C GLU A 136 16.44 15.39 6.26
N ALA A 137 16.37 14.17 6.76
CA ALA A 137 15.41 13.19 6.32
C ALA A 137 13.99 13.60 6.70
N SER A 138 13.25 14.07 5.72
CA SER A 138 11.81 14.27 5.85
C SER A 138 11.09 12.93 5.98
N TYR A 139 10.00 12.89 6.71
CA TYR A 139 9.14 11.72 6.73
C TYR A 139 7.83 12.02 5.97
N PRO A 140 7.33 11.14 5.09
CA PRO A 140 8.01 9.94 4.58
C PRO A 140 9.29 10.32 3.83
N SER A 141 10.30 9.44 3.83
CA SER A 141 11.49 9.73 3.02
C SER A 141 11.10 9.81 1.54
N LYS A 142 11.80 10.66 0.79
CA LYS A 142 11.57 10.80 -0.66
C LYS A 142 11.64 9.44 -1.36
N MET A 143 12.56 8.58 -0.94
CA MET A 143 12.69 7.23 -1.47
C MET A 143 11.47 6.35 -1.19
N GLN A 144 10.84 6.47 -0.02
CA GLN A 144 9.60 5.74 0.29
C GLN A 144 8.45 6.13 -0.64
N LEU A 145 8.29 7.43 -0.96
CA LEU A 145 7.28 7.89 -1.91
C LEU A 145 7.53 7.33 -3.31
N ILE A 146 8.80 7.32 -3.75
CA ILE A 146 9.19 6.80 -5.06
C ILE A 146 8.96 5.28 -5.12
N ILE A 147 9.39 4.53 -4.10
CA ILE A 147 9.17 3.08 -4.04
C ILE A 147 7.67 2.77 -4.04
N ALA A 148 6.87 3.44 -3.21
CA ALA A 148 5.43 3.22 -3.15
C ALA A 148 4.76 3.46 -4.52
N THR A 149 5.12 4.55 -5.22
CA THR A 149 4.58 4.83 -6.54
C THR A 149 5.05 3.81 -7.58
N THR A 150 6.31 3.37 -7.50
CA THR A 150 6.87 2.33 -8.37
C THR A 150 6.13 0.99 -8.19
N VAL A 151 5.95 0.57 -6.94
CA VAL A 151 5.22 -0.66 -6.59
C VAL A 151 3.79 -0.62 -7.11
N LEU A 152 3.12 0.51 -6.96
CA LEU A 152 1.77 0.68 -7.50
C LEU A 152 1.75 0.64 -9.04
N GLY A 153 2.71 1.28 -9.71
CA GLY A 153 2.83 1.23 -11.17
C GLY A 153 2.98 -0.19 -11.70
N VAL A 154 3.79 -1.01 -11.01
CA VAL A 154 3.94 -2.44 -11.32
C VAL A 154 2.65 -3.22 -11.03
N ALA A 155 1.94 -2.90 -9.95
CA ALA A 155 0.65 -3.54 -9.62
C ALA A 155 -0.42 -3.25 -10.68
N ILE A 156 -0.48 -2.01 -11.17
CA ILE A 156 -1.37 -1.61 -12.28
C ILE A 156 -1.00 -2.39 -13.55
N PHE A 157 0.28 -2.46 -13.88
CA PHE A 157 0.75 -3.25 -15.02
C PHE A 157 0.27 -4.70 -14.95
N TYR A 158 0.44 -5.40 -13.82
CA TYR A 158 0.01 -6.80 -13.69
C TYR A 158 -1.50 -6.97 -13.72
N ARG A 159 -2.26 -6.01 -13.27
CA ARG A 159 -3.72 -6.05 -13.36
C ARG A 159 -4.19 -5.91 -14.80
N ASP A 160 -3.62 -4.98 -15.56
CA ASP A 160 -4.05 -4.67 -16.93
C ASP A 160 -3.47 -5.66 -17.95
N SER A 161 -2.33 -6.26 -17.65
CA SER A 161 -1.79 -7.35 -18.45
C SER A 161 -2.39 -8.67 -17.99
N HIS A 162 -3.48 -9.11 -18.60
CA HIS A 162 -4.04 -10.46 -18.40
C HIS A 162 -3.07 -11.59 -18.83
N LYS A 163 -1.84 -11.25 -19.18
CA LYS A 163 -0.85 -12.19 -19.68
C LYS A 163 -0.11 -12.84 -18.53
N THR A 164 -0.13 -14.16 -18.50
CA THR A 164 0.92 -14.96 -17.89
C THR A 164 2.23 -14.56 -18.56
N CYS A 165 3.04 -13.74 -17.86
CA CYS A 165 4.27 -13.23 -18.44
C CYS A 165 5.30 -14.35 -18.48
N GLU A 166 5.40 -15.05 -19.59
CA GLU A 166 6.55 -15.93 -19.81
C GLU A 166 7.80 -15.12 -20.15
N GLU A 167 7.72 -14.08 -20.94
CA GLU A 167 8.81 -13.11 -21.14
C GLU A 167 8.23 -11.81 -21.68
N ILE A 168 8.52 -10.68 -21.01
CA ILE A 168 8.13 -9.36 -21.50
C ILE A 168 9.22 -8.90 -22.49
N PRO A 169 8.87 -8.61 -23.75
CA PRO A 169 9.82 -8.04 -24.72
C PRO A 169 10.43 -6.74 -24.18
N ASP A 170 11.71 -6.52 -24.43
CA ASP A 170 12.42 -5.33 -23.91
C ASP A 170 11.75 -4.01 -24.34
N GLU A 171 11.19 -3.93 -25.53
CA GLU A 171 10.46 -2.73 -26.00
C GLU A 171 9.22 -2.44 -25.13
N ALA A 172 8.43 -3.48 -24.80
CA ALA A 172 7.27 -3.35 -23.93
C ALA A 172 7.70 -2.96 -22.50
N LEU A 173 8.76 -3.56 -21.99
CA LEU A 173 9.33 -3.20 -20.70
C LEU A 173 9.76 -1.74 -20.66
N GLN A 174 10.50 -1.26 -21.66
CA GLN A 174 10.94 0.14 -21.70
C GLN A 174 9.78 1.13 -21.75
N LYS A 175 8.69 0.78 -22.44
CA LYS A 175 7.47 1.58 -22.46
C LYS A 175 6.84 1.68 -21.06
N ILE A 176 6.68 0.56 -20.37
CA ILE A 176 6.12 0.52 -18.99
C ILE A 176 6.99 1.34 -18.04
N LEU A 177 8.32 1.15 -18.10
CA LEU A 177 9.26 1.90 -17.27
C LEU A 177 9.18 3.41 -17.54
N ALA A 178 9.01 3.82 -18.78
CA ALA A 178 8.84 5.23 -19.14
C ALA A 178 7.52 5.82 -18.61
N GLU A 179 6.43 5.07 -18.60
CA GLU A 179 5.16 5.51 -18.04
C GLU A 179 5.24 5.69 -16.52
N ILE A 180 5.90 4.77 -15.80
CA ILE A 180 6.14 4.89 -14.35
C ILE A 180 7.04 6.10 -14.07
N GLU A 181 8.12 6.27 -14.86
CA GLU A 181 9.05 7.40 -14.75
C GLU A 181 8.36 8.75 -14.96
N GLU A 182 7.48 8.84 -15.95
CA GLU A 182 6.75 10.07 -16.21
C GLU A 182 5.84 10.46 -15.04
N ARG A 183 5.14 9.49 -14.44
CA ARG A 183 4.29 9.73 -13.27
C ARG A 183 5.11 10.19 -12.06
N ILE A 184 6.24 9.55 -11.78
CA ILE A 184 7.13 9.92 -10.69
C ILE A 184 7.79 11.27 -10.96
N GLY A 185 8.26 11.51 -12.20
CA GLY A 185 8.99 12.71 -12.57
C GLY A 185 8.14 13.97 -12.54
N LYS A 186 6.90 13.90 -13.01
CA LYS A 186 6.06 15.08 -13.28
C LYS A 186 4.81 15.21 -12.40
N GLY A 187 4.45 14.16 -11.68
CA GLY A 187 3.19 14.13 -10.93
C GLY A 187 1.98 14.50 -11.80
N LEU A 188 1.07 15.26 -11.26
CA LEU A 188 -0.11 15.79 -11.95
C LEU A 188 0.16 17.09 -12.73
N ARG A 189 1.37 17.61 -12.69
CA ARG A 189 1.75 18.88 -13.34
C ARG A 189 0.89 20.06 -12.89
N LEU A 190 0.60 20.15 -11.60
CA LEU A 190 -0.12 21.28 -11.03
C LEU A 190 0.77 22.52 -10.94
N ASP A 191 0.16 23.67 -10.66
CA ASP A 191 0.85 24.96 -10.63
C ASP A 191 1.62 25.14 -9.30
N ALA A 192 2.94 25.08 -9.37
CA ALA A 192 3.83 25.25 -8.22
C ALA A 192 3.67 26.62 -7.54
N ALA A 193 3.38 27.69 -8.28
CA ALA A 193 3.18 29.03 -7.71
C ALA A 193 1.91 29.08 -6.86
N LYS A 194 0.83 28.45 -7.34
CA LYS A 194 -0.41 28.33 -6.54
C LYS A 194 -0.19 27.48 -5.29
N ILE A 195 0.54 26.35 -5.41
CA ILE A 195 0.87 25.50 -4.28
C ILE A 195 1.66 26.26 -3.21
N ASN A 196 2.64 27.06 -3.61
CA ASN A 196 3.44 27.85 -2.70
C ASN A 196 2.67 29.01 -2.03
N ALA A 197 1.56 29.44 -2.61
CA ALA A 197 0.67 30.46 -2.07
C ALA A 197 -0.42 29.90 -1.13
N MET A 198 -0.53 28.56 -0.97
CA MET A 198 -1.56 27.93 -0.13
C MET A 198 -1.28 28.12 1.36
N ASP A 199 -2.32 28.43 2.14
CA ASP A 199 -2.30 28.36 3.59
C ASP A 199 -2.63 26.92 4.04
N PHE A 200 -1.60 26.09 4.12
CA PHE A 200 -1.74 24.68 4.50
C PHE A 200 -2.35 24.52 5.91
N GLU A 201 -1.98 25.37 6.86
CA GLU A 201 -2.47 25.26 8.22
C GLU A 201 -3.97 25.58 8.34
N ALA A 202 -4.44 26.58 7.61
CA ALA A 202 -5.88 26.89 7.55
C ALA A 202 -6.66 25.73 6.93
N MET A 203 -6.16 25.12 5.85
CA MET A 203 -6.79 23.97 5.20
C MET A 203 -6.80 22.74 6.10
N GLU A 204 -5.75 22.51 6.86
CA GLU A 204 -5.65 21.40 7.81
C GLU A 204 -6.66 21.55 8.94
N ARG A 205 -6.82 22.76 9.51
CA ARG A 205 -7.85 23.06 10.50
C ARG A 205 -9.25 22.80 9.93
N GLN A 206 -9.52 23.30 8.74
CA GLN A 206 -10.80 23.11 8.04
C GLN A 206 -11.09 21.60 7.82
N ALA A 207 -10.11 20.82 7.33
CA ALA A 207 -10.28 19.40 7.10
C ALA A 207 -10.54 18.62 8.40
N ALA A 208 -9.98 19.05 9.52
CA ALA A 208 -10.16 18.42 10.82
C ALA A 208 -11.57 18.67 11.41
N GLU A 209 -12.18 19.83 11.15
CA GLU A 209 -13.49 20.22 11.74
C GLU A 209 -14.64 19.32 11.27
N ILE A 210 -14.70 18.98 9.97
CA ILE A 210 -15.84 18.23 9.39
C ILE A 210 -15.94 16.80 9.92
N ILE A 211 -14.83 16.19 10.34
CA ILE A 211 -14.83 14.79 10.79
C ILE A 211 -15.48 14.60 12.15
N TYR A 212 -15.52 15.63 12.99
CA TYR A 212 -16.15 15.57 14.31
C TYR A 212 -17.68 15.61 14.26
N GLU A 213 -18.28 15.98 13.13
CA GLU A 213 -19.75 16.06 12.97
C GLU A 213 -20.40 14.74 12.52
N ASP A 214 -19.62 13.70 12.17
CA ASP A 214 -20.17 12.42 11.73
C ASP A 214 -20.63 11.58 12.91
N THR A 215 -21.91 11.66 13.24
CA THR A 215 -22.57 10.91 14.31
C THR A 215 -23.09 9.54 13.85
N GLU A 216 -22.96 9.17 12.59
CA GLU A 216 -23.43 7.87 12.04
C GLU A 216 -22.45 6.73 12.38
N ASP A 217 -22.30 6.45 13.67
CA ASP A 217 -21.52 5.33 14.13
C ASP A 217 -22.31 4.02 14.05
N ASN A 218 -21.94 3.16 13.11
CA ASN A 218 -22.48 1.81 13.04
C ASN A 218 -21.67 0.89 13.96
N ALA A 219 -22.16 0.68 15.18
CA ALA A 219 -21.51 -0.15 16.20
C ALA A 219 -21.18 -1.57 15.71
N LEU A 220 -22.01 -2.13 14.82
CA LEU A 220 -21.79 -3.45 14.25
C LEU A 220 -20.59 -3.46 13.27
N LEU A 221 -20.52 -2.47 12.39
CA LEU A 221 -19.37 -2.35 11.47
C LEU A 221 -18.09 -1.96 12.22
N ARG A 222 -18.18 -1.21 13.31
CA ARG A 222 -17.04 -0.97 14.21
C ARG A 222 -16.54 -2.29 14.80
N ALA A 223 -17.42 -3.15 15.31
CA ALA A 223 -17.05 -4.46 15.81
C ALA A 223 -16.38 -5.36 14.74
N VAL A 224 -16.82 -5.24 13.48
CA VAL A 224 -16.16 -5.90 12.34
C VAL A 224 -14.75 -5.33 12.13
N ALA A 225 -14.59 -4.02 12.09
CA ALA A 225 -13.30 -3.35 11.89
C ALA A 225 -12.30 -3.71 13.00
N GLU A 226 -12.73 -3.70 14.26
CA GLU A 226 -11.91 -4.11 15.41
C GLU A 226 -11.50 -5.58 15.35
N ALA A 227 -12.42 -6.47 14.93
CA ALA A 227 -12.08 -7.89 14.75
C ALA A 227 -11.07 -8.10 13.63
N VAL A 228 -11.18 -7.33 12.53
CA VAL A 228 -10.20 -7.34 11.42
C VAL A 228 -8.88 -6.75 11.88
N ALA A 229 -8.89 -5.67 12.65
CA ALA A 229 -7.69 -5.04 13.17
C ALA A 229 -6.89 -5.97 14.10
N GLU A 230 -7.60 -6.75 14.95
CA GLU A 230 -6.94 -7.67 15.88
C GLU A 230 -6.42 -8.95 15.20
N ALA A 231 -7.23 -9.59 14.36
CA ALA A 231 -6.92 -10.92 13.84
C ALA A 231 -6.47 -10.94 12.37
N GLY A 232 -6.53 -9.80 11.70
CA GLY A 232 -6.44 -9.71 10.26
C GLY A 232 -7.73 -10.18 9.56
N PRO A 233 -7.97 -9.80 8.30
CA PRO A 233 -9.20 -10.13 7.57
C PRO A 233 -9.38 -11.63 7.35
N TRP A 234 -8.27 -12.39 7.33
CA TRP A 234 -8.31 -13.85 7.14
C TRP A 234 -8.79 -14.60 8.37
N ASN A 235 -8.35 -14.17 9.55
CA ASN A 235 -8.64 -14.84 10.83
C ASN A 235 -9.84 -14.21 11.55
N ALA A 236 -10.24 -12.99 11.20
CA ALA A 236 -11.48 -12.40 11.71
C ALA A 236 -12.66 -13.32 11.40
N SER A 237 -13.41 -13.71 12.42
CA SER A 237 -14.52 -14.66 12.29
C SER A 237 -15.85 -14.03 12.68
N MET A 238 -16.94 -14.60 12.15
CA MET A 238 -18.30 -14.21 12.54
C MET A 238 -18.50 -14.32 14.06
N GLU A 239 -17.84 -15.27 14.72
CA GLU A 239 -17.91 -15.45 16.19
C GLU A 239 -17.22 -14.33 16.95
N MET A 240 -16.06 -13.87 16.48
CA MET A 240 -15.35 -12.72 17.08
C MET A 240 -16.22 -11.47 17.00
N VAL A 241 -16.84 -11.21 15.85
CA VAL A 241 -17.72 -10.06 15.65
C VAL A 241 -18.98 -10.17 16.51
N ALA A 242 -19.64 -11.34 16.56
CA ALA A 242 -20.81 -11.58 17.41
C ALA A 242 -20.50 -11.29 18.88
N LYS A 243 -19.37 -11.79 19.38
CA LYS A 243 -18.92 -11.54 20.76
C LYS A 243 -18.71 -10.05 21.05
N ARG A 244 -18.11 -9.30 20.11
CA ARG A 244 -17.85 -7.85 20.25
C ARG A 244 -19.11 -7.02 20.20
N SER A 245 -20.01 -7.36 19.27
CA SER A 245 -21.27 -6.62 19.08
C SER A 245 -22.35 -6.98 20.09
N GLY A 246 -22.11 -7.97 20.97
CA GLY A 246 -23.12 -8.48 21.91
C GLY A 246 -24.26 -9.26 21.23
N LEU A 247 -24.11 -9.64 19.97
CA LEU A 247 -25.11 -10.41 19.23
C LEU A 247 -24.85 -11.92 19.36
N SER A 248 -25.92 -12.70 19.22
CA SER A 248 -25.77 -14.12 18.97
C SER A 248 -25.24 -14.38 17.56
N LYS A 249 -24.66 -15.55 17.31
CA LYS A 249 -24.19 -15.93 15.96
C LYS A 249 -25.33 -15.89 14.94
N SER A 250 -26.53 -16.34 15.30
CA SER A 250 -27.72 -16.29 14.44
C SER A 250 -28.19 -14.84 14.22
N GLY A 251 -28.09 -13.96 15.25
CA GLY A 251 -28.36 -12.54 15.11
C GLY A 251 -27.44 -11.86 14.11
N LEU A 252 -26.14 -12.22 14.12
CA LEU A 252 -25.19 -11.68 13.18
C LEU A 252 -25.47 -12.11 11.73
N TYR A 253 -25.93 -13.37 11.51
CA TYR A 253 -26.32 -13.86 10.19
C TYR A 253 -27.60 -13.19 9.63
N ALA A 254 -28.35 -12.48 10.45
CA ALA A 254 -29.45 -11.61 9.98
C ALA A 254 -28.91 -10.34 9.29
N HIS A 255 -27.69 -9.90 9.62
CA HIS A 255 -27.03 -8.72 9.05
C HIS A 255 -26.09 -9.07 7.90
N PHE A 256 -25.35 -10.18 7.99
CA PHE A 256 -24.34 -10.58 7.01
C PHE A 256 -24.57 -12.03 6.56
N LYS A 257 -24.66 -12.26 5.25
CA LYS A 257 -24.85 -13.58 4.67
C LYS A 257 -23.70 -14.55 4.99
N ASN A 258 -22.49 -14.02 4.99
CA ASN A 258 -21.25 -14.74 5.27
C ASN A 258 -20.13 -13.77 5.61
N LYS A 259 -18.95 -14.28 5.90
CA LYS A 259 -17.77 -13.47 6.23
C LYS A 259 -17.36 -12.52 5.09
N GLN A 260 -17.46 -12.95 3.83
CA GLN A 260 -17.10 -12.09 2.70
C GLN A 260 -18.06 -10.90 2.61
N ASP A 261 -19.37 -11.13 2.69
CA ASP A 261 -20.40 -10.09 2.72
C ASP A 261 -20.16 -9.09 3.88
N MET A 262 -19.78 -9.59 5.05
CA MET A 262 -19.43 -8.77 6.22
C MET A 262 -18.24 -7.84 5.93
N LEU A 263 -17.19 -8.36 5.34
CA LEU A 263 -16.02 -7.56 4.97
C LEU A 263 -16.36 -6.56 3.86
N ASP A 264 -17.11 -6.99 2.85
CA ASP A 264 -17.51 -6.13 1.73
C ASP A 264 -18.35 -4.95 2.22
N GLN A 265 -19.32 -5.19 3.12
CA GLN A 265 -20.14 -4.12 3.70
C GLN A 265 -19.31 -3.13 4.53
N LEU A 266 -18.33 -3.62 5.32
CA LEU A 266 -17.40 -2.75 6.03
C LEU A 266 -16.70 -1.81 5.04
N PHE A 267 -16.08 -2.36 4.02
CA PHE A 267 -15.27 -1.58 3.08
C PHE A 267 -16.09 -0.59 2.26
N ILE A 268 -17.25 -1.03 1.77
CA ILE A 268 -18.18 -0.17 1.03
C ILE A 268 -18.61 1.02 1.88
N THR A 269 -19.00 0.76 3.12
CA THR A 269 -19.47 1.81 4.02
C THR A 269 -18.34 2.79 4.35
N GLU A 270 -17.18 2.29 4.75
CA GLU A 270 -16.07 3.15 5.15
C GLU A 270 -15.50 3.93 3.96
N PHE A 271 -15.43 3.31 2.78
CA PHE A 271 -15.01 4.01 1.58
C PHE A 271 -16.00 5.11 1.18
N SER A 272 -17.31 4.84 1.27
CA SER A 272 -18.36 5.85 0.99
C SER A 272 -18.27 7.04 1.94
N ARG A 273 -17.94 6.81 3.22
CA ARG A 273 -17.71 7.87 4.21
C ARG A 273 -16.48 8.71 3.85
N ILE A 274 -15.35 8.07 3.54
CA ILE A 274 -14.13 8.76 3.11
C ILE A 274 -14.42 9.67 1.90
N VAL A 275 -15.16 9.15 0.92
CA VAL A 275 -15.53 9.92 -0.28
C VAL A 275 -16.47 11.08 0.06
N LYS A 276 -17.46 10.87 0.96
CA LYS A 276 -18.39 11.93 1.43
C LYS A 276 -17.61 13.09 2.05
N PHE A 277 -16.65 12.79 2.95
CA PHE A 277 -15.81 13.82 3.58
C PHE A 277 -14.90 14.54 2.58
N ALA A 278 -14.23 13.81 1.72
CA ALA A 278 -13.38 14.39 0.69
C ALA A 278 -14.18 15.31 -0.25
N LYS A 279 -15.38 14.88 -0.67
CA LYS A 279 -16.26 15.68 -1.53
C LYS A 279 -16.70 16.97 -0.85
N ALA A 280 -17.13 16.93 0.41
CA ALA A 280 -17.51 18.10 1.16
C ALA A 280 -16.37 19.14 1.24
N GLN A 281 -15.14 18.72 1.41
CA GLN A 281 -13.99 19.60 1.42
C GLN A 281 -13.62 20.15 0.03
N ILE A 282 -13.68 19.32 -1.00
CA ILE A 282 -13.39 19.72 -2.39
C ILE A 282 -14.35 20.83 -2.84
N GLU A 283 -15.62 20.75 -2.45
CA GLU A 283 -16.65 21.73 -2.82
C GLU A 283 -16.49 23.10 -2.15
N THR A 284 -15.59 23.26 -1.17
CA THR A 284 -15.34 24.54 -0.49
C THR A 284 -14.46 25.50 -1.28
N THR A 285 -13.81 25.05 -2.35
CA THR A 285 -12.86 25.85 -3.15
C THR A 285 -12.88 25.46 -4.63
N GLU A 286 -12.62 26.44 -5.49
CA GLU A 286 -12.44 26.24 -6.92
C GLU A 286 -10.96 26.08 -7.33
N ILE A 287 -10.02 26.19 -6.36
CA ILE A 287 -8.58 26.07 -6.63
C ILE A 287 -8.23 24.58 -6.66
N HIS A 288 -7.82 24.08 -7.81
CA HIS A 288 -7.56 22.66 -8.04
C HIS A 288 -6.48 22.07 -7.14
N GLU A 289 -5.45 22.85 -6.86
CA GLU A 289 -4.36 22.49 -5.93
C GLU A 289 -4.89 22.32 -4.51
N ALA A 290 -5.74 23.27 -4.08
CA ALA A 290 -6.38 23.23 -2.75
C ALA A 290 -7.37 22.08 -2.62
N GLN A 291 -8.19 21.82 -3.66
CA GLN A 291 -9.09 20.68 -3.71
C GLN A 291 -8.36 19.36 -3.45
N LEU A 292 -7.22 19.15 -4.14
CA LEU A 292 -6.42 17.93 -3.98
C LEU A 292 -5.86 17.80 -2.56
N TYR A 293 -5.33 18.90 -2.01
CA TYR A 293 -4.79 18.86 -0.65
C TYR A 293 -5.86 18.60 0.39
N LEU A 294 -7.01 19.27 0.29
CA LEU A 294 -8.15 19.06 1.18
C LEU A 294 -8.69 17.63 1.09
N ALA A 295 -8.73 17.03 -0.11
CA ALA A 295 -9.10 15.63 -0.28
C ALA A 295 -8.12 14.69 0.46
N ILE A 296 -6.81 14.92 0.33
CA ILE A 296 -5.77 14.14 1.03
C ILE A 296 -5.95 14.28 2.54
N MET A 297 -6.07 15.50 3.05
CA MET A 297 -6.18 15.75 4.50
C MET A 297 -7.49 15.20 5.08
N SER A 298 -8.58 15.20 4.34
CA SER A 298 -9.84 14.56 4.75
C SER A 298 -9.65 13.07 5.00
N ILE A 299 -8.98 12.39 4.08
CA ILE A 299 -8.66 10.95 4.23
C ILE A 299 -7.75 10.73 5.44
N VAL A 300 -6.72 11.55 5.59
CA VAL A 300 -5.76 11.47 6.71
C VAL A 300 -6.46 11.62 8.05
N TYR A 301 -7.26 12.67 8.23
CA TYR A 301 -7.98 12.90 9.50
C TYR A 301 -9.03 11.82 9.76
N TYR A 302 -9.72 11.34 8.72
CA TYR A 302 -10.64 10.22 8.85
C TYR A 302 -9.93 8.98 9.41
N LEU A 303 -8.81 8.58 8.82
CA LEU A 303 -8.05 7.41 9.27
C LEU A 303 -7.44 7.62 10.66
N ARG A 304 -6.98 8.84 10.98
CA ARG A 304 -6.51 9.19 12.33
C ARG A 304 -7.60 9.10 13.40
N SER A 305 -8.84 9.42 13.05
CA SER A 305 -9.96 9.33 13.97
C SER A 305 -10.42 7.88 14.21
N ARG A 306 -10.09 6.97 13.28
CA ARG A 306 -10.55 5.58 13.26
C ARG A 306 -9.39 4.59 12.98
N PRO A 307 -8.51 4.36 13.98
CA PRO A 307 -7.34 3.51 13.81
C PRO A 307 -7.68 2.08 13.37
N GLU A 308 -8.82 1.54 13.82
CA GLU A 308 -9.30 0.22 13.44
C GLU A 308 -9.62 0.13 11.94
N ILE A 309 -10.13 1.21 11.36
CA ILE A 309 -10.41 1.30 9.92
C ILE A 309 -9.10 1.43 9.14
N PHE A 310 -8.15 2.22 9.64
CA PHE A 310 -6.83 2.32 9.03
C PHE A 310 -6.17 0.94 8.89
N ILE A 311 -6.17 0.13 9.97
CA ILE A 311 -5.63 -1.24 9.93
C ILE A 311 -6.38 -2.09 8.92
N ALA A 312 -7.72 -2.04 8.92
CA ALA A 312 -8.53 -2.80 7.97
C ALA A 312 -8.21 -2.42 6.52
N ILE A 313 -8.05 -1.13 6.22
CA ILE A 313 -7.68 -0.64 4.89
C ILE A 313 -6.24 -1.02 4.52
N ASP A 314 -5.29 -0.96 5.46
CA ASP A 314 -3.91 -1.39 5.22
C ASP A 314 -3.83 -2.86 4.78
N TRP A 315 -4.69 -3.71 5.37
CA TRP A 315 -4.84 -5.08 4.92
C TRP A 315 -5.42 -5.21 3.49
N ILE A 316 -6.31 -4.29 3.06
CA ILE A 316 -6.94 -4.36 1.73
C ILE A 316 -6.00 -3.96 0.62
N LYS A 317 -5.05 -3.05 0.86
CA LYS A 317 -4.11 -2.63 -0.19
C LYS A 317 -3.39 -3.82 -0.83
N THR A 318 -3.20 -4.90 -0.05
CA THR A 318 -2.62 -6.16 -0.53
C THR A 318 -3.62 -7.01 -1.31
N ARG A 319 -4.94 -6.74 -1.16
CA ARG A 319 -6.04 -7.48 -1.81
C ARG A 319 -6.54 -6.88 -3.10
N ARG A 320 -6.06 -5.73 -3.51
CA ARG A 320 -6.58 -5.05 -4.70
C ARG A 320 -6.56 -5.91 -5.96
N LEU A 321 -5.63 -6.85 -6.03
CA LEU A 321 -5.59 -7.85 -7.11
C LEU A 321 -6.77 -8.85 -7.06
N GLU A 322 -7.52 -8.90 -5.93
CA GLU A 322 -8.64 -9.81 -5.67
C GLU A 322 -9.99 -9.11 -5.50
N LEU A 323 -10.05 -7.77 -5.48
CA LEU A 323 -11.34 -7.07 -5.36
C LEU A 323 -12.21 -7.44 -6.56
N GLY A 324 -13.34 -8.10 -6.29
CA GLY A 324 -14.28 -8.46 -7.32
C GLY A 324 -14.82 -7.24 -8.08
N GLU A 325 -15.21 -7.44 -9.33
CA GLU A 325 -15.74 -6.38 -10.20
C GLU A 325 -16.85 -5.55 -9.53
N GLY A 326 -17.65 -6.16 -8.66
CA GLY A 326 -18.75 -5.50 -7.95
C GLY A 326 -18.30 -4.40 -6.97
N ILE A 327 -17.22 -4.65 -6.19
CA ILE A 327 -16.69 -3.66 -5.24
C ILE A 327 -16.01 -2.52 -6.00
N SER A 328 -15.23 -2.84 -7.03
CA SER A 328 -14.60 -1.83 -7.89
C SER A 328 -15.63 -0.93 -8.56
N ALA A 329 -16.74 -1.47 -9.06
CA ALA A 329 -17.83 -0.71 -9.67
C ALA A 329 -18.55 0.20 -8.65
N LEU A 330 -18.65 -0.22 -7.40
CA LEU A 330 -19.31 0.57 -6.36
C LEU A 330 -18.40 1.70 -5.87
N ILE A 331 -17.11 1.42 -5.67
CA ILE A 331 -16.09 2.43 -5.39
C ILE A 331 -16.09 3.48 -6.50
N PHE A 332 -16.13 3.03 -7.75
CA PHE A 332 -16.18 3.89 -8.92
C PHE A 332 -17.39 4.83 -8.90
N ARG A 333 -18.60 4.31 -8.61
CA ARG A 333 -19.80 5.15 -8.51
C ARG A 333 -19.66 6.28 -7.49
N ASN A 334 -19.06 6.01 -6.33
CA ASN A 334 -18.84 7.02 -5.31
C ASN A 334 -17.82 8.10 -5.73
N ILE A 335 -16.83 7.74 -6.54
CA ILE A 335 -15.78 8.65 -6.99
C ILE A 335 -16.20 9.45 -8.25
N ALA A 336 -17.03 8.87 -9.11
CA ALA A 336 -17.41 9.47 -10.40
C ALA A 336 -18.08 10.86 -10.23
N ASP A 337 -18.71 11.12 -9.10
CA ASP A 337 -19.36 12.41 -8.80
C ASP A 337 -18.40 13.43 -8.17
N ILE A 338 -17.14 13.08 -7.93
CA ILE A 338 -16.15 14.01 -7.36
C ILE A 338 -15.63 14.92 -8.48
N LYS A 339 -15.91 16.22 -8.36
CA LYS A 339 -15.37 17.24 -9.27
C LYS A 339 -14.00 17.74 -8.78
N LEU A 340 -13.00 16.90 -8.87
CA LEU A 340 -11.63 17.28 -8.55
C LEU A 340 -10.98 17.86 -9.81
N GLY A 341 -10.76 19.18 -9.83
CA GLY A 341 -10.27 19.90 -11.01
C GLY A 341 -8.93 19.41 -11.53
N ALA A 342 -8.06 18.95 -10.64
CA ALA A 342 -6.74 18.38 -10.97
C ALA A 342 -6.83 17.16 -11.91
N VAL A 343 -7.97 16.45 -11.93
CA VAL A 343 -8.14 15.18 -12.67
C VAL A 343 -9.38 15.15 -13.56
N GLN A 344 -10.00 16.30 -13.81
CA GLN A 344 -11.23 16.39 -14.64
C GLN A 344 -11.08 15.81 -16.05
N LYS A 345 -9.86 15.71 -16.57
CA LYS A 345 -9.59 15.19 -17.92
C LYS A 345 -9.35 13.67 -17.92
N LEU A 346 -9.33 13.03 -16.76
CA LEU A 346 -9.15 11.58 -16.68
C LEU A 346 -10.47 10.89 -17.07
N ASP A 347 -10.37 9.84 -17.86
CA ASP A 347 -11.50 8.95 -18.06
C ASP A 347 -11.87 8.21 -16.76
N PRO A 348 -13.07 7.60 -16.70
CA PRO A 348 -13.53 6.92 -15.50
C PRO A 348 -12.58 5.88 -14.93
N HIS A 349 -11.90 5.12 -15.77
CA HIS A 349 -10.94 4.10 -15.35
C HIS A 349 -9.70 4.75 -14.72
N MET A 350 -9.15 5.76 -15.36
CA MET A 350 -8.01 6.53 -14.84
C MET A 350 -8.34 7.26 -13.53
N LEU A 351 -9.59 7.74 -13.37
CA LEU A 351 -10.03 8.39 -12.14
C LEU A 351 -10.04 7.39 -10.96
N LEU A 352 -10.51 6.16 -11.18
CA LEU A 352 -10.47 5.09 -10.19
C LEU A 352 -9.02 4.75 -9.82
N GLU A 353 -8.14 4.65 -10.80
CA GLU A 353 -6.72 4.42 -10.58
C GLU A 353 -6.08 5.52 -9.73
N PHE A 354 -6.41 6.75 -10.05
CA PHE A 354 -5.92 7.91 -9.31
C PHE A 354 -6.39 7.91 -7.85
N ALA A 355 -7.66 7.64 -7.60
CA ALA A 355 -8.19 7.56 -6.25
C ALA A 355 -7.52 6.44 -5.43
N HIS A 356 -7.29 5.30 -6.05
CA HIS A 356 -6.54 4.22 -5.42
C HIS A 356 -5.07 4.59 -5.16
N TRP A 357 -4.44 5.31 -6.08
CA TRP A 357 -3.07 5.78 -5.89
C TRP A 357 -2.97 6.71 -4.67
N ILE A 358 -3.87 7.70 -4.58
CA ILE A 358 -3.89 8.61 -3.42
C ILE A 358 -4.09 7.82 -2.11
N LEU A 359 -5.10 6.96 -2.05
CA LEU A 359 -5.37 6.17 -0.85
C LEU A 359 -4.17 5.27 -0.50
N PHE A 360 -3.58 4.61 -1.49
CA PHE A 360 -2.39 3.77 -1.30
C PHE A 360 -1.22 4.59 -0.75
N MET A 361 -0.96 5.77 -1.28
CA MET A 361 0.13 6.64 -0.84
C MET A 361 -0.10 7.15 0.60
N ILE A 362 -1.33 7.56 0.94
CA ILE A 362 -1.69 7.99 2.29
C ILE A 362 -1.51 6.83 3.28
N VAL A 363 -2.07 5.66 2.96
CA VAL A 363 -1.98 4.49 3.85
C VAL A 363 -0.53 4.05 4.04
N ASN A 364 0.30 4.08 2.99
CA ASN A 364 1.72 3.79 3.15
C ASN A 364 2.44 4.84 4.00
N THR A 365 2.16 6.13 3.82
CA THR A 365 2.74 7.20 4.64
C THR A 365 2.38 7.00 6.11
N LEU A 366 1.12 6.69 6.42
CA LEU A 366 0.68 6.39 7.78
C LEU A 366 1.32 5.10 8.34
N ALA A 367 1.42 4.05 7.52
CA ALA A 367 1.93 2.75 7.93
C ALA A 367 3.46 2.71 8.16
N TRP A 368 4.20 3.61 7.54
CA TRP A 368 5.66 3.64 7.60
C TRP A 368 6.21 4.62 8.64
N TRP A 369 5.35 5.27 9.42
CA TRP A 369 5.79 6.08 10.53
C TRP A 369 6.54 5.21 11.55
N PRO A 370 7.77 5.57 11.92
CA PRO A 370 8.57 4.76 12.83
C PRO A 370 7.88 4.71 14.21
N PRO A 371 7.53 3.53 14.73
CA PRO A 371 7.11 3.41 16.12
C PRO A 371 8.29 3.70 17.03
N LYS A 372 8.02 4.17 18.25
CA LYS A 372 9.03 4.26 19.29
C LYS A 372 9.59 2.85 19.55
N PRO A 373 10.94 2.66 19.57
CA PRO A 373 11.58 1.36 19.37
C PRO A 373 11.24 0.24 20.36
N GLU A 374 10.67 0.51 21.52
CA GLU A 374 10.53 -0.48 22.58
C GLU A 374 9.12 -1.03 22.81
N ALA A 375 8.08 -0.41 22.25
CA ALA A 375 6.69 -0.80 22.52
C ALA A 375 6.03 -1.62 21.41
N ALA A 376 6.61 -1.72 20.24
CA ALA A 376 5.93 -2.21 19.04
C ALA A 376 5.93 -3.74 18.86
N LEU A 377 6.72 -4.47 19.63
CA LEU A 377 6.91 -5.92 19.44
C LEU A 377 5.99 -6.80 20.28
N ALA A 378 5.31 -6.27 21.29
CA ALA A 378 4.61 -7.07 22.29
C ALA A 378 3.09 -7.09 22.17
N ASP A 379 2.43 -6.06 21.58
CA ASP A 379 0.96 -6.03 21.53
C ASP A 379 0.46 -5.40 20.22
N GLN A 380 0.05 -6.28 19.37
CA GLN A 380 -0.10 -6.17 17.95
C GLN A 380 -1.32 -5.33 17.54
N ASN A 381 -1.14 -4.48 16.57
CA ASN A 381 -2.09 -3.88 15.65
C ASN A 381 -2.82 -2.60 16.10
N ILE A 382 -3.64 -2.57 17.15
CA ILE A 382 -4.45 -1.38 17.47
C ILE A 382 -3.64 -0.31 18.20
N GLU A 383 -2.76 -0.68 19.12
CA GLU A 383 -1.93 0.29 19.86
C GLU A 383 -0.95 1.01 18.92
N TRP A 384 -0.34 0.27 17.99
CA TRP A 384 0.49 0.88 16.96
C TRP A 384 -0.28 1.86 16.08
N ALA A 385 -1.49 1.50 15.65
CA ALA A 385 -2.29 2.37 14.80
C ALA A 385 -2.74 3.66 15.50
N LYS A 386 -2.74 3.72 16.83
CA LYS A 386 -3.01 4.97 17.56
C LYS A 386 -1.92 6.02 17.33
N ASN A 387 -0.69 5.59 17.05
CA ASN A 387 0.44 6.49 16.81
C ASN A 387 0.33 7.26 15.48
N ILE A 388 -0.55 6.86 14.56
CA ILE A 388 -0.77 7.60 13.32
C ILE A 388 -1.25 9.05 13.55
N LYS A 389 -1.80 9.33 14.74
CA LYS A 389 -2.20 10.69 15.15
C LYS A 389 -0.99 11.61 15.37
N GLU A 390 0.16 11.02 15.70
CA GLU A 390 1.39 11.76 16.00
C GLU A 390 2.18 12.16 14.74
N ILE A 391 1.80 11.60 13.57
CA ILE A 391 2.49 11.90 12.32
C ILE A 391 2.29 13.38 11.98
N PRO A 392 3.36 14.16 11.77
CA PRO A 392 3.23 15.58 11.45
C PRO A 392 2.47 15.80 10.12
N ASN A 393 1.72 16.89 10.02
CA ASN A 393 1.03 17.24 8.77
C ASN A 393 2.00 17.57 7.63
N GLU A 394 3.21 18.00 7.94
CA GLU A 394 4.32 18.21 6.99
C GLU A 394 4.59 16.98 6.14
N SER A 395 4.40 15.77 6.70
CA SER A 395 4.52 14.50 5.97
C SER A 395 3.51 14.42 4.80
N PHE A 396 2.32 14.95 5.02
CA PHE A 396 1.27 14.96 3.98
C PHE A 396 1.38 16.16 3.04
N ARG A 397 1.98 17.26 3.49
CA ARG A 397 2.38 18.38 2.61
C ARG A 397 3.43 17.89 1.61
N LEU A 398 4.43 17.11 2.07
CA LEU A 398 5.43 16.51 1.19
C LEU A 398 4.80 15.51 0.22
N LEU A 399 3.93 14.62 0.72
CA LEU A 399 3.18 13.68 -0.11
C LEU A 399 2.36 14.40 -1.18
N PHE A 400 1.61 15.45 -0.80
CA PHE A 400 0.84 16.27 -1.73
C PHE A 400 1.72 16.91 -2.81
N ARG A 401 2.84 17.54 -2.41
CA ARG A 401 3.78 18.14 -3.36
C ARG A 401 4.32 17.12 -4.34
N PHE A 402 4.64 15.93 -3.88
CA PHE A 402 5.08 14.84 -4.75
C PHE A 402 3.98 14.39 -5.72
N ILE A 403 2.75 14.24 -5.28
CA ILE A 403 1.62 13.89 -6.16
C ILE A 403 1.39 15.00 -7.18
N ALA A 404 1.46 16.26 -6.76
CA ALA A 404 1.17 17.43 -7.59
C ALA A 404 2.26 17.72 -8.64
N LEU A 405 3.54 17.63 -8.26
CA LEU A 405 4.70 18.13 -9.00
C LEU A 405 5.74 17.03 -9.33
N GLY A 406 5.54 15.80 -8.86
CA GLY A 406 6.53 14.72 -9.02
C GLY A 406 7.81 15.01 -8.25
N LEU A 407 8.96 14.66 -8.84
CA LEU A 407 10.29 14.87 -8.23
C LEU A 407 10.60 16.33 -7.91
N GLU A 408 10.04 17.29 -8.64
CA GLU A 408 10.19 18.73 -8.33
C GLU A 408 9.58 19.08 -6.99
N GLY A 409 8.50 18.43 -6.60
CA GLY A 409 7.83 18.61 -5.32
C GLY A 409 8.62 18.09 -4.11
N LEU A 410 9.69 17.36 -4.35
CA LEU A 410 10.59 16.81 -3.33
C LEU A 410 11.83 17.69 -3.06
N ASN A 411 11.98 18.82 -3.76
CA ASN A 411 13.12 19.73 -3.59
C ASN A 411 12.88 20.77 -2.46
#